data_7367cb49a6e0645a2b8c00c7e40d16df
#
_entry.id   7367cb49a6e0645a2b8c00c7e40d16df
#
_cell.length_a   1.000
_cell.length_b   1.000
_cell.length_c   1.000
_cell.angle_alpha   90.00
_cell.angle_beta   90.00
_cell.angle_gamma   90.00
#
_symmetry.space_group_name_H-M   'P 1'
#
loop_
_entity.id
_entity.type
_entity.pdbx_description
1 polymer ?
#
loop_
_entity_poly.entity_id
_entity_poly.type
_entity_poly.pdbx_seq_one_letter_code
_entity_poly.pdbx_strand_id
1 'polypeptide(L)'
;NHKQIPVNKPRCPVTSNHRDGEGRIGDNYGGRPHYTPNSFSQWQDQPQYAEPPLKIDGYADHYDFREDSNDYFSQPRALFNLMNDEQKQALFDNTARAMGDALDFIKYRHIRNCNWCDPAYGEGVAKALGLTVEDAIAARESDPARDLPSCL
;
A
#
# COMPACT_ATOMS: atom_id res chain seq x y z
N ASN A 1 -5.65 -21.34 -20.14
CA ASN A 1 -7.02 -21.70 -20.53
C ASN A 1 -7.20 -23.19 -20.75
N HIS A 2 -6.14 -24.01 -20.73
CA HIS A 2 -6.24 -25.47 -20.84
C HIS A 2 -7.09 -26.11 -19.73
N LYS A 3 -7.17 -25.51 -18.53
CA LYS A 3 -8.05 -25.98 -17.43
C LYS A 3 -9.55 -25.78 -17.72
N GLN A 4 -9.92 -24.99 -18.72
CA GLN A 4 -11.32 -24.84 -19.15
C GLN A 4 -11.80 -26.06 -19.94
N ILE A 5 -10.86 -26.84 -20.46
CA ILE A 5 -11.17 -28.11 -21.12
C ILE A 5 -11.39 -29.16 -20.02
N PRO A 6 -12.58 -29.80 -19.94
CA PRO A 6 -12.94 -30.69 -18.82
C PRO A 6 -11.93 -31.81 -18.56
N VAL A 7 -11.32 -32.37 -19.59
CA VAL A 7 -10.33 -33.46 -19.48
C VAL A 7 -9.04 -32.98 -18.78
N ASN A 8 -8.73 -31.71 -18.83
CA ASN A 8 -7.54 -31.12 -18.22
C ASN A 8 -7.80 -30.61 -16.81
N LYS A 9 -9.06 -30.60 -16.36
CA LYS A 9 -9.40 -30.16 -15.02
C LYS A 9 -8.97 -31.18 -13.99
N PRO A 10 -8.14 -30.80 -12.99
CA PRO A 10 -7.77 -31.72 -11.92
C PRO A 10 -9.02 -32.27 -11.21
N ARG A 11 -9.00 -33.56 -10.85
CA ARG A 11 -10.07 -34.17 -10.05
C ARG A 11 -10.06 -33.70 -8.61
N CYS A 12 -8.84 -33.48 -8.07
CA CYS A 12 -8.69 -32.88 -6.75
C CYS A 12 -8.68 -31.35 -6.88
N PRO A 13 -9.39 -30.63 -5.99
CA PRO A 13 -9.33 -29.19 -5.98
C PRO A 13 -7.91 -28.72 -5.63
N VAL A 14 -7.29 -28.02 -6.54
CA VAL A 14 -6.00 -27.36 -6.30
C VAL A 14 -6.28 -25.87 -6.16
N THR A 15 -6.11 -25.34 -4.96
CA THR A 15 -6.18 -23.91 -4.70
C THR A 15 -4.83 -23.30 -5.02
N SER A 16 -4.79 -22.40 -5.99
CA SER A 16 -3.58 -21.67 -6.36
C SER A 16 -3.74 -20.21 -6.01
N ASN A 17 -2.76 -19.65 -5.32
CA ASN A 17 -2.68 -18.23 -5.01
C ASN A 17 -2.10 -17.41 -6.16
N HIS A 18 -1.78 -18.03 -7.29
CA HIS A 18 -1.39 -17.30 -8.49
C HIS A 18 -2.50 -16.37 -8.95
N ARG A 19 -2.16 -15.13 -9.18
CA ARG A 19 -3.06 -14.12 -9.72
C ARG A 19 -2.40 -13.42 -10.88
N ASP A 20 -3.24 -12.78 -11.70
CA ASP A 20 -2.82 -12.07 -12.92
C ASP A 20 -2.15 -12.99 -13.94
N GLY A 21 -1.85 -12.48 -15.11
CA GLY A 21 -1.19 -13.21 -16.16
C GLY A 21 -2.10 -14.08 -17.02
N GLU A 22 -1.57 -14.48 -18.18
CA GLU A 22 -2.31 -15.13 -19.26
C GLU A 22 -2.85 -16.51 -18.90
N GLY A 23 -2.18 -17.21 -18.00
CA GLY A 23 -2.59 -18.53 -17.55
C GLY A 23 -3.69 -18.53 -16.48
N ARG A 24 -4.09 -17.37 -15.99
CA ARG A 24 -5.09 -17.27 -14.93
C ARG A 24 -6.47 -17.62 -15.47
N ILE A 25 -7.15 -18.50 -14.74
CA ILE A 25 -8.53 -18.91 -15.01
C ILE A 25 -9.36 -18.62 -13.76
N GLY A 26 -10.50 -18.02 -13.94
CA GLY A 26 -11.41 -17.65 -12.87
C GLY A 26 -11.51 -16.15 -12.70
N ASP A 27 -12.09 -15.74 -11.59
CA ASP A 27 -12.37 -14.33 -11.25
C ASP A 27 -11.14 -13.53 -10.80
N ASN A 28 -9.98 -14.15 -10.72
CA ASN A 28 -8.74 -13.54 -10.24
C ASN A 28 -8.88 -12.90 -8.84
N TYR A 29 -9.63 -13.55 -7.93
CA TYR A 29 -10.00 -13.04 -6.61
C TYR A 29 -10.72 -11.68 -6.65
N GLY A 30 -11.49 -11.42 -7.70
CA GLY A 30 -12.18 -10.14 -7.90
C GLY A 30 -11.24 -8.96 -8.16
N GLY A 31 -9.99 -9.23 -8.55
CA GLY A 31 -8.97 -8.20 -8.77
C GLY A 31 -8.41 -7.57 -7.48
N ARG A 32 -8.86 -8.00 -6.31
CA ARG A 32 -8.42 -7.45 -5.02
C ARG A 32 -7.03 -7.94 -4.62
N PRO A 33 -6.29 -7.20 -3.78
CA PRO A 33 -5.04 -7.68 -3.20
C PRO A 33 -5.23 -9.00 -2.46
N HIS A 34 -4.26 -9.92 -2.55
CA HIS A 34 -4.28 -11.22 -1.88
C HIS A 34 -3.17 -11.36 -0.82
N TYR A 35 -2.64 -10.25 -0.38
CA TYR A 35 -1.64 -10.15 0.69
C TYR A 35 -2.25 -9.48 1.91
N THR A 36 -1.63 -9.67 3.05
CA THR A 36 -2.01 -9.03 4.32
C THR A 36 -0.80 -8.26 4.89
N PRO A 37 -1.02 -7.15 5.57
CA PRO A 37 -2.30 -6.46 5.74
C PRO A 37 -2.77 -5.75 4.47
N ASN A 38 -4.11 -5.61 4.29
CA ASN A 38 -4.69 -4.82 3.21
C ASN A 38 -6.00 -4.16 3.65
N SER A 39 -6.42 -3.14 2.91
CA SER A 39 -7.59 -2.32 3.25
C SER A 39 -8.93 -3.01 3.06
N PHE A 40 -8.96 -4.20 2.48
CA PHE A 40 -10.22 -4.88 2.12
C PHE A 40 -10.55 -6.03 3.08
N SER A 41 -9.68 -6.33 4.03
CA SER A 41 -9.84 -7.39 5.05
C SER A 41 -10.25 -8.75 4.48
N GLN A 42 -9.92 -9.01 3.21
CA GLN A 42 -10.30 -10.24 2.52
C GLN A 42 -9.39 -11.42 2.92
N TRP A 43 -8.15 -11.12 3.26
CA TRP A 43 -7.13 -12.07 3.67
C TRP A 43 -6.67 -11.75 5.08
N GLN A 44 -6.44 -12.76 5.87
CA GLN A 44 -6.01 -12.61 7.26
C GLN A 44 -4.85 -13.55 7.54
N ASP A 45 -3.93 -13.10 8.39
CA ASP A 45 -2.88 -13.94 8.92
C ASP A 45 -3.48 -15.09 9.74
N GLN A 46 -2.82 -16.22 9.69
CA GLN A 46 -3.15 -17.40 10.48
C GLN A 46 -2.02 -17.72 11.44
N PRO A 47 -1.98 -17.11 12.64
CA PRO A 47 -0.87 -17.25 13.59
C PRO A 47 -0.58 -18.70 14.00
N GLN A 48 -1.58 -19.58 13.92
CA GLN A 48 -1.40 -21.01 14.22
C GLN A 48 -0.46 -21.73 13.23
N TYR A 49 -0.20 -21.12 12.07
CA TYR A 49 0.74 -21.63 11.06
C TYR A 49 1.99 -20.75 10.94
N ALA A 50 2.25 -19.92 11.96
CA ALA A 50 3.47 -19.11 11.99
C ALA A 50 4.73 -19.99 11.86
N GLU A 51 5.72 -19.46 11.17
CA GLU A 51 7.01 -20.14 11.03
C GLU A 51 7.66 -20.32 12.42
N PRO A 52 8.34 -21.46 12.66
CA PRO A 52 9.11 -21.64 13.89
C PRO A 52 10.17 -20.53 14.01
N PRO A 53 10.48 -20.06 15.23
CA PRO A 53 11.53 -19.06 15.43
C PRO A 53 12.86 -19.52 14.83
N LEU A 54 13.50 -18.67 14.05
CA LEU A 54 14.82 -18.94 13.51
C LEU A 54 15.85 -18.93 14.66
N LYS A 55 16.49 -20.09 14.88
CA LYS A 55 17.57 -20.21 15.87
C LYS A 55 18.90 -19.95 15.18
N ILE A 56 19.46 -18.79 15.40
CA ILE A 56 20.78 -18.40 14.89
C ILE A 56 21.61 -17.81 16.01
N ASP A 57 22.93 -18.02 15.94
CA ASP A 57 23.88 -17.35 16.81
C ASP A 57 24.36 -16.07 16.13
N GLY A 58 24.42 -14.95 16.87
CA GLY A 58 24.91 -13.66 16.38
C GLY A 58 23.83 -12.60 16.25
N TYR A 59 24.08 -11.60 15.40
CA TYR A 59 23.25 -10.39 15.23
C TYR A 59 22.35 -10.42 13.99
N ALA A 60 21.96 -11.57 13.51
CA ALA A 60 20.99 -11.67 12.44
C ALA A 60 19.58 -11.66 13.03
N ASP A 61 18.73 -10.76 12.56
CA ASP A 61 17.37 -10.60 13.01
C ASP A 61 16.48 -10.10 11.88
N HIS A 62 15.18 -10.16 12.10
CA HIS A 62 14.18 -9.58 11.24
C HIS A 62 14.06 -8.08 11.50
N TYR A 63 14.24 -7.25 10.48
CA TYR A 63 14.02 -5.82 10.59
C TYR A 63 12.53 -5.51 10.42
N ASP A 64 11.88 -5.08 11.49
CA ASP A 64 10.52 -4.55 11.41
C ASP A 64 10.54 -3.05 11.10
N PHE A 65 10.28 -2.72 9.84
CA PHE A 65 10.23 -1.34 9.36
C PHE A 65 9.04 -0.54 9.92
N ARG A 66 8.10 -1.20 10.57
CA ARG A 66 6.88 -0.60 11.15
C ARG A 66 7.06 -0.12 12.59
N GLU A 67 8.27 -0.12 13.11
CA GLU A 67 8.53 0.40 14.45
C GLU A 67 8.26 1.90 14.52
N ASP A 68 7.45 2.33 15.49
CA ASP A 68 7.08 3.73 15.68
C ASP A 68 8.28 4.63 16.02
N SER A 69 9.38 4.04 16.51
CA SER A 69 10.62 4.75 16.79
C SER A 69 11.41 5.17 15.55
N ASN A 70 11.09 4.61 14.39
CA ASN A 70 11.80 4.92 13.16
C ASN A 70 11.40 6.27 12.58
N ASP A 71 12.37 7.02 12.10
CA ASP A 71 12.15 8.27 11.39
C ASP A 71 11.99 8.01 9.87
N TYR A 72 10.76 8.08 9.41
CA TYR A 72 10.40 7.86 7.99
C TYR A 72 10.31 9.16 7.18
N PHE A 73 10.36 10.33 7.81
CA PHE A 73 9.99 11.60 7.19
C PHE A 73 11.14 12.58 7.02
N SER A 74 12.17 12.52 7.83
CA SER A 74 13.27 13.50 7.79
C SER A 74 14.03 13.50 6.46
N GLN A 75 14.34 12.34 5.91
CA GLN A 75 15.06 12.27 4.63
C GLN A 75 14.19 12.72 3.44
N PRO A 76 12.95 12.27 3.26
CA PRO A 76 12.07 12.82 2.22
C PRO A 76 11.84 14.32 2.36
N ARG A 77 11.70 14.83 3.58
CA ARG A 77 11.61 16.28 3.86
C ARG A 77 12.84 17.02 3.38
N ALA A 78 14.02 16.53 3.72
CA ALA A 78 15.28 17.15 3.29
C ALA A 78 15.37 17.21 1.76
N LEU A 79 15.03 16.14 1.07
CA LEU A 79 15.00 16.12 -0.40
C LEU A 79 13.97 17.11 -0.97
N PHE A 80 12.75 17.13 -0.43
CA PHE A 80 11.69 18.04 -0.86
C PHE A 80 12.13 19.52 -0.72
N ASN A 81 12.83 19.85 0.36
CA ASN A 81 13.31 21.21 0.61
C ASN A 81 14.47 21.63 -0.31
N LEU A 82 15.19 20.68 -0.92
CA LEU A 82 16.22 20.96 -1.93
C LEU A 82 15.62 21.21 -3.32
N MET A 83 14.37 20.83 -3.57
CA MET A 83 13.72 21.01 -4.86
C MET A 83 13.37 22.48 -5.11
N ASN A 84 13.57 22.95 -6.34
CA ASN A 84 13.04 24.21 -6.80
C ASN A 84 11.54 24.12 -7.10
N ASP A 85 10.88 25.25 -7.39
CA ASP A 85 9.43 25.30 -7.58
C ASP A 85 8.96 24.47 -8.78
N GLU A 86 9.74 24.41 -9.86
CA GLU A 86 9.41 23.60 -11.04
C GLU A 86 9.46 22.09 -10.72
N GLN A 87 10.46 21.70 -9.95
CA GLN A 87 10.61 20.31 -9.51
C GLN A 87 9.48 19.90 -8.55
N LYS A 88 9.09 20.77 -7.62
CA LYS A 88 7.96 20.55 -6.73
C LYS A 88 6.66 20.42 -7.51
N GLN A 89 6.43 21.32 -8.47
CA GLN A 89 5.22 21.24 -9.30
C GLN A 89 5.19 19.93 -10.11
N ALA A 90 6.32 19.55 -10.71
CA ALA A 90 6.43 18.28 -11.44
C ALA A 90 6.18 17.06 -10.53
N LEU A 91 6.64 17.11 -9.28
CA LEU A 91 6.39 16.07 -8.28
C LEU A 91 4.88 15.94 -8.00
N PHE A 92 4.17 17.06 -7.78
CA PHE A 92 2.74 17.07 -7.52
C PHE A 92 1.94 16.53 -8.71
N ASP A 93 2.22 17.02 -9.90
CA ASP A 93 1.51 16.63 -11.13
C ASP A 93 1.77 15.16 -11.48
N ASN A 94 2.99 14.70 -11.32
CA ASN A 94 3.33 13.30 -11.55
C ASN A 94 2.67 12.37 -10.54
N THR A 95 2.60 12.77 -9.28
CA THR A 95 1.91 12.03 -8.23
C THR A 95 0.41 11.92 -8.54
N ALA A 96 -0.24 13.03 -8.85
CA ALA A 96 -1.67 13.05 -9.20
C ALA A 96 -1.96 12.18 -10.42
N ARG A 97 -1.13 12.28 -11.46
CA ARG A 97 -1.27 11.45 -12.66
C ARG A 97 -1.08 9.96 -12.39
N ALA A 98 -0.10 9.60 -11.56
CA ALA A 98 0.17 8.21 -11.23
C ALA A 98 -0.92 7.58 -10.36
N MET A 99 -1.54 8.36 -9.48
CA MET A 99 -2.64 7.89 -8.64
C MET A 99 -3.93 7.67 -9.45
N GLY A 100 -4.17 8.46 -10.49
CA GLY A 100 -5.30 8.28 -11.40
C GLY A 100 -6.63 8.07 -10.67
N ASP A 101 -7.30 6.96 -10.97
CA ASP A 101 -8.61 6.59 -10.43
C ASP A 101 -8.54 5.80 -9.11
N ALA A 102 -7.43 5.89 -8.37
CA ALA A 102 -7.36 5.29 -7.04
C ALA A 102 -8.52 5.78 -6.14
N LEU A 103 -9.01 4.91 -5.28
CA LEU A 103 -10.09 5.26 -4.36
C LEU A 103 -9.67 6.40 -3.43
N ASP A 104 -10.61 7.27 -3.08
CA ASP A 104 -10.31 8.50 -2.33
C ASP A 104 -9.65 8.23 -0.98
N PHE A 105 -10.01 7.16 -0.26
CA PHE A 105 -9.35 6.82 0.98
C PHE A 105 -7.85 6.51 0.80
N ILE A 106 -7.45 5.98 -0.36
CA ILE A 106 -6.03 5.76 -0.70
C ILE A 106 -5.34 7.09 -0.97
N LYS A 107 -5.99 7.99 -1.73
CA LYS A 107 -5.49 9.35 -1.96
C LYS A 107 -5.30 10.10 -0.64
N TYR A 108 -6.29 10.02 0.26
CA TYR A 108 -6.21 10.64 1.59
C TYR A 108 -5.05 10.10 2.44
N ARG A 109 -4.80 8.80 2.43
CA ARG A 109 -3.62 8.23 3.11
C ARG A 109 -2.32 8.80 2.56
N HIS A 110 -2.20 8.90 1.25
CA HIS A 110 -1.02 9.45 0.61
C HIS A 110 -0.82 10.93 0.95
N ILE A 111 -1.88 11.74 0.88
CA ILE A 111 -1.84 13.15 1.28
C ILE A 111 -1.38 13.30 2.73
N ARG A 112 -1.89 12.49 3.66
CA ARG A 112 -1.45 12.52 5.07
C ARG A 112 0.04 12.22 5.20
N ASN A 113 0.55 11.21 4.51
CA ASN A 113 1.98 10.87 4.54
C ASN A 113 2.84 12.00 3.98
N CYS A 114 2.43 12.63 2.88
CA CYS A 114 3.10 13.79 2.34
C CYS A 114 3.09 14.98 3.32
N ASN A 115 1.96 15.20 3.99
CA ASN A 115 1.80 16.28 4.98
C ASN A 115 2.66 16.05 6.24
N TRP A 116 2.84 14.82 6.67
CA TRP A 116 3.77 14.50 7.76
C TRP A 116 5.23 14.71 7.36
N CYS A 117 5.53 14.48 6.10
CA CYS A 117 6.84 14.78 5.56
C CYS A 117 7.09 16.30 5.58
N ASP A 118 6.23 17.08 4.94
CA ASP A 118 6.25 18.54 4.91
C ASP A 118 4.85 19.07 4.57
N PRO A 119 4.30 20.06 5.31
CA PRO A 119 2.97 20.62 5.02
C PRO A 119 2.81 21.10 3.59
N ALA A 120 3.82 21.78 3.03
CA ALA A 120 3.76 22.26 1.65
C ALA A 120 3.75 21.11 0.63
N TYR A 121 4.36 19.97 0.97
CA TYR A 121 4.28 18.76 0.15
C TYR A 121 2.85 18.18 0.18
N GLY A 122 2.25 18.07 1.36
CA GLY A 122 0.87 17.61 1.50
C GLY A 122 -0.13 18.48 0.75
N GLU A 123 -0.03 19.81 0.93
CA GLU A 123 -0.89 20.79 0.25
C GLU A 123 -0.74 20.72 -1.28
N GLY A 124 0.49 20.63 -1.78
CA GLY A 124 0.76 20.55 -3.21
C GLY A 124 0.15 19.32 -3.86
N VAL A 125 0.30 18.15 -3.23
CA VAL A 125 -0.30 16.90 -3.71
C VAL A 125 -1.82 16.93 -3.60
N ALA A 126 -2.38 17.42 -2.49
CA ALA A 126 -3.83 17.54 -2.31
C ALA A 126 -4.44 18.42 -3.39
N LYS A 127 -3.85 19.59 -3.65
CA LYS A 127 -4.29 20.50 -4.71
C LYS A 127 -4.23 19.86 -6.09
N ALA A 128 -3.17 19.14 -6.41
CA ALA A 128 -3.02 18.46 -7.70
C ALA A 128 -4.07 17.34 -7.89
N LEU A 129 -4.53 16.73 -6.81
CA LEU A 129 -5.61 15.73 -6.80
C LEU A 129 -7.02 16.32 -6.74
N GLY A 130 -7.15 17.64 -6.59
CA GLY A 130 -8.45 18.31 -6.39
C GLY A 130 -9.06 18.06 -5.01
N LEU A 131 -8.23 17.76 -4.02
CA LEU A 131 -8.59 17.45 -2.63
C LEU A 131 -7.96 18.45 -1.66
N THR A 132 -8.26 18.33 -0.37
CA THR A 132 -7.66 19.14 0.69
C THR A 132 -6.96 18.28 1.74
N VAL A 133 -6.01 18.87 2.46
CA VAL A 133 -5.34 18.21 3.59
C VAL A 133 -6.31 18.01 4.75
N GLU A 134 -7.21 18.96 4.97
CA GLU A 134 -8.24 18.91 6.01
C GLU A 134 -9.16 17.71 5.81
N ASP A 135 -9.65 17.49 4.58
CA ASP A 135 -10.47 16.32 4.25
C ASP A 135 -9.70 15.03 4.47
N ALA A 136 -8.43 15.00 4.10
CA ALA A 136 -7.57 13.84 4.28
C ALA A 136 -7.33 13.51 5.77
N ILE A 137 -7.23 14.52 6.63
CA ILE A 137 -7.11 14.33 8.08
C ILE A 137 -8.43 13.86 8.67
N ALA A 138 -9.54 14.50 8.30
CA ALA A 138 -10.88 14.13 8.80
C ALA A 138 -11.28 12.70 8.38
N ALA A 139 -10.89 12.28 7.18
CA ALA A 139 -11.18 10.93 6.67
C ALA A 139 -10.43 9.81 7.42
N ARG A 140 -9.48 10.10 8.31
CA ARG A 140 -8.76 9.08 9.07
C ARG A 140 -9.67 8.24 9.94
N GLU A 141 -10.71 8.82 10.52
CA GLU A 141 -11.65 8.11 11.41
C GLU A 141 -12.48 7.06 10.67
N SER A 142 -12.76 7.29 9.39
CA SER A 142 -13.51 6.38 8.52
C SER A 142 -12.61 5.45 7.70
N ASP A 143 -11.30 5.55 7.84
CA ASP A 143 -10.34 4.73 7.10
C ASP A 143 -10.39 3.28 7.58
N PRO A 144 -10.68 2.30 6.69
CA PRO A 144 -10.75 0.89 7.07
C PRO A 144 -9.43 0.32 7.60
N ALA A 145 -8.33 1.01 7.39
CA ALA A 145 -7.00 0.63 7.88
C ALA A 145 -6.47 1.58 8.97
N ARG A 146 -7.34 2.33 9.65
CA ARG A 146 -6.95 3.30 10.69
C ARG A 146 -6.11 2.70 11.82
N ASP A 147 -6.33 1.42 12.11
CA ASP A 147 -5.67 0.68 13.19
C ASP A 147 -4.37 0.00 12.70
N LEU A 148 -4.05 0.10 11.41
CA LEU A 148 -2.76 -0.34 10.89
C LEU A 148 -1.68 0.69 11.26
N PRO A 149 -0.44 0.24 11.47
CA PRO A 149 0.69 1.14 11.71
C PRO A 149 0.72 2.27 10.69
N SER A 150 1.06 3.49 11.13
CA SER A 150 1.01 4.72 10.33
C SER A 150 1.88 4.75 9.08
N CYS A 151 2.66 3.70 8.85
CA CYS A 151 3.56 3.55 7.69
C CYS A 151 2.92 2.80 6.51
N LEU A 152 1.62 2.51 6.53
CA LEU A 152 0.92 1.86 5.43
C LEU A 152 -0.06 2.80 4.76
#